data_27583880fa74a19d613794e418f44f61
#
_entry.id   27583880fa74a19d613794e418f44f61
#
_cell.length_a   1.000
_cell.length_b   1.000
_cell.length_c   1.000
_cell.angle_alpha   90.00
_cell.angle_beta   90.00
_cell.angle_gamma   90.00
#
_symmetry.space_group_name_H-M   'P 1'
#
loop_
_entity.id
_entity.type
_entity.pdbx_description
1 polymer ?
#
loop_
_entity_poly.entity_id
_entity_poly.type
_entity_poly.pdbx_seq_one_letter_code
_entity_poly.pdbx_strand_id
1 'polypeptide(L)'
;MKRDQDYQEIAQRMKEDAFHKGCEISVLVEDIYDERFWECIIENVKPDLKNKIDFPNPTPEGTRGKHILKKFKNFVDAKFIICVDSDCEYLYDNNIWYIAKYIYHTVVYSKENFQCHHLSLNDICKDLTTKSYNNFERLLENISLKISPVFYLWLYLQGISYNQSDQSINNETFKNILIFEGTQFENIGDENILYQNIEDRVNNILKTLKDKMDEIWYDPTFENDIPEIRQKLREQYSIKEEDILAFCSGHIVFEEFVQPFMVKLIEILKTLKIEEVKQTLNQASETVIHERISSIEKMAKQDIKTKLSDSFKYVIYNNADQKLQEIKAKLAKELN
;
A
#
# COMPACT_ATOMS: atom_id res chain seq x y z
N MET A 1 -20.11 -9.30 -27.03
CA MET A 1 -20.13 -9.33 -25.55
C MET A 1 -20.29 -10.78 -25.15
N LYS A 2 -19.33 -11.39 -24.42
CA LYS A 2 -19.46 -12.76 -23.91
C LYS A 2 -20.65 -12.82 -22.94
N ARG A 3 -21.45 -13.90 -22.98
CA ARG A 3 -22.59 -14.13 -22.08
C ARG A 3 -22.08 -14.62 -20.73
N ASP A 4 -22.88 -14.51 -19.67
CA ASP A 4 -22.52 -15.03 -18.33
C ASP A 4 -22.17 -16.54 -18.38
N GLN A 5 -22.82 -17.31 -19.24
CA GLN A 5 -22.52 -18.71 -19.48
C GLN A 5 -21.08 -18.94 -19.95
N ASP A 6 -20.52 -18.04 -20.77
CA ASP A 6 -19.12 -18.13 -21.25
C ASP A 6 -18.13 -17.97 -20.08
N TYR A 7 -18.42 -17.07 -19.10
CA TYR A 7 -17.56 -16.88 -17.93
C TYR A 7 -17.63 -18.02 -16.92
N GLN A 8 -18.79 -18.68 -16.80
CA GLN A 8 -18.95 -19.89 -16.00
C GLN A 8 -18.08 -21.03 -16.55
N GLU A 9 -18.14 -21.26 -17.86
CA GLU A 9 -17.33 -22.30 -18.53
C GLU A 9 -15.83 -22.02 -18.40
N ILE A 10 -15.43 -20.73 -18.53
CA ILE A 10 -14.04 -20.33 -18.34
C ILE A 10 -13.59 -20.56 -16.90
N ALA A 11 -14.38 -20.18 -15.90
CA ALA A 11 -14.07 -20.43 -14.49
C ALA A 11 -13.92 -21.92 -14.17
N GLN A 12 -14.83 -22.76 -14.74
CA GLN A 12 -14.74 -24.20 -14.57
C GLN A 12 -13.47 -24.78 -15.20
N ARG A 13 -13.10 -24.34 -16.40
CA ARG A 13 -11.85 -24.75 -17.08
C ARG A 13 -10.62 -24.37 -16.27
N MET A 14 -10.58 -23.15 -15.71
CA MET A 14 -9.45 -22.72 -14.86
C MET A 14 -9.27 -23.62 -13.64
N LYS A 15 -10.35 -24.06 -13.00
CA LYS A 15 -10.29 -25.03 -11.88
C LYS A 15 -9.75 -26.39 -12.32
N GLU A 16 -10.17 -26.86 -13.49
CA GLU A 16 -9.70 -28.13 -14.08
C GLU A 16 -8.22 -28.05 -14.45
N ASP A 17 -7.79 -26.94 -15.07
CA ASP A 17 -6.40 -26.70 -15.43
C ASP A 17 -5.51 -26.62 -14.18
N ALA A 18 -5.95 -25.96 -13.11
CA ALA A 18 -5.25 -25.93 -11.82
C ALA A 18 -5.08 -27.34 -11.25
N PHE A 19 -6.14 -28.15 -11.26
CA PHE A 19 -6.09 -29.53 -10.81
C PHE A 19 -5.09 -30.38 -11.64
N HIS A 20 -5.05 -30.22 -12.97
CA HIS A 20 -4.08 -30.89 -13.83
C HIS A 20 -2.62 -30.47 -13.57
N LYS A 21 -2.42 -29.23 -13.11
CA LYS A 21 -1.09 -28.72 -12.66
C LYS A 21 -0.72 -29.20 -11.25
N GLY A 22 -1.60 -29.94 -10.55
CA GLY A 22 -1.41 -30.33 -9.15
C GLY A 22 -1.71 -29.23 -8.14
N CYS A 23 -2.40 -28.15 -8.57
CA CYS A 23 -2.85 -27.08 -7.70
C CYS A 23 -4.24 -27.39 -7.12
N GLU A 24 -4.51 -26.90 -5.92
CA GLU A 24 -5.77 -27.09 -5.21
C GLU A 24 -6.72 -25.91 -5.34
N ILE A 25 -6.21 -24.73 -5.69
CA ILE A 25 -6.97 -23.49 -5.81
C ILE A 25 -6.48 -22.64 -7.00
N SER A 26 -7.43 -22.02 -7.71
CA SER A 26 -7.18 -20.99 -8.71
C SER A 26 -7.46 -19.60 -8.12
N VAL A 27 -6.54 -18.66 -8.29
CA VAL A 27 -6.63 -17.30 -7.77
C VAL A 27 -6.55 -16.31 -8.91
N LEU A 28 -7.60 -15.55 -9.14
CA LEU A 28 -7.56 -14.42 -10.07
C LEU A 28 -7.09 -13.16 -9.35
N VAL A 29 -6.13 -12.47 -9.94
CA VAL A 29 -5.58 -11.20 -9.46
C VAL A 29 -5.64 -10.12 -10.54
N GLU A 30 -5.54 -8.85 -10.15
CA GLU A 30 -5.64 -7.71 -11.09
C GLU A 30 -4.43 -7.62 -12.02
N ASP A 31 -3.24 -7.85 -11.47
CA ASP A 31 -1.98 -7.82 -12.22
C ASP A 31 -1.08 -9.01 -11.85
N ILE A 32 -0.13 -9.34 -12.74
CA ILE A 32 0.87 -10.39 -12.49
C ILE A 32 1.74 -10.07 -11.26
N TYR A 33 1.99 -8.79 -11.01
CA TYR A 33 2.77 -8.34 -9.86
C TYR A 33 2.05 -8.53 -8.51
N ASP A 34 0.74 -8.82 -8.51
CA ASP A 34 -0.05 -9.08 -7.31
C ASP A 34 0.02 -10.55 -6.87
N GLU A 35 0.40 -11.46 -7.80
CA GLU A 35 0.43 -12.90 -7.55
C GLU A 35 1.25 -13.23 -6.31
N ARG A 36 2.46 -12.68 -6.20
CA ARG A 36 3.35 -12.98 -5.07
C ARG A 36 2.85 -12.46 -3.73
N PHE A 37 2.19 -11.31 -3.70
CA PHE A 37 1.59 -10.76 -2.48
C PHE A 37 0.48 -11.68 -1.97
N TRP A 38 -0.46 -12.04 -2.85
CA TRP A 38 -1.58 -12.89 -2.48
C TRP A 38 -1.15 -14.33 -2.18
N GLU A 39 -0.19 -14.87 -2.92
CA GLU A 39 0.43 -16.16 -2.60
C GLU A 39 0.95 -16.19 -1.17
N CYS A 40 1.74 -15.21 -0.77
CA CYS A 40 2.29 -15.13 0.60
C CYS A 40 1.20 -15.06 1.67
N ILE A 41 0.11 -14.31 1.44
CA ILE A 41 -1.00 -14.23 2.40
C ILE A 41 -1.73 -15.57 2.50
N ILE A 42 -2.08 -16.17 1.36
CA ILE A 42 -2.80 -17.44 1.31
C ILE A 42 -1.98 -18.56 1.96
N GLU A 43 -0.70 -18.69 1.62
CA GLU A 43 0.21 -19.68 2.21
C GLU A 43 0.41 -19.45 3.72
N ASN A 44 0.42 -18.20 4.17
CA ASN A 44 0.53 -17.89 5.61
C ASN A 44 -0.72 -18.33 6.39
N VAL A 45 -1.90 -18.19 5.79
CA VAL A 45 -3.20 -18.58 6.38
C VAL A 45 -3.46 -20.09 6.24
N LYS A 46 -3.08 -20.67 5.12
CA LYS A 46 -3.29 -22.07 4.72
C LYS A 46 -1.98 -22.70 4.25
N PRO A 47 -1.10 -23.13 5.18
CA PRO A 47 0.22 -23.69 4.82
C PRO A 47 0.16 -24.96 3.97
N ASP A 48 -0.96 -25.69 4.00
CA ASP A 48 -1.24 -26.86 3.16
C ASP A 48 -1.43 -26.52 1.67
N LEU A 49 -1.71 -25.25 1.34
CA LEU A 49 -1.77 -24.73 -0.03
C LEU A 49 -0.41 -24.32 -0.59
N LYS A 50 0.66 -24.47 0.17
CA LYS A 50 2.01 -24.10 -0.30
C LYS A 50 2.37 -24.85 -1.58
N ASN A 51 2.78 -24.10 -2.62
CA ASN A 51 3.04 -24.58 -3.97
C ASN A 51 1.82 -25.25 -4.67
N LYS A 52 0.61 -24.98 -4.24
CA LYS A 52 -0.62 -25.54 -4.79
C LYS A 52 -1.61 -24.47 -5.25
N ILE A 53 -1.15 -23.28 -5.51
CA ILE A 53 -1.93 -22.13 -5.97
C ILE A 53 -1.63 -21.93 -7.45
N ASP A 54 -2.67 -21.83 -8.27
CA ASP A 54 -2.57 -21.46 -9.68
C ASP A 54 -3.08 -20.03 -9.88
N PHE A 55 -2.36 -19.24 -10.68
CA PHE A 55 -2.74 -17.86 -11.05
C PHE A 55 -3.03 -17.79 -12.55
N PRO A 56 -4.22 -18.22 -13.00
CA PRO A 56 -4.55 -18.27 -14.41
C PRO A 56 -4.78 -16.87 -14.99
N ASN A 57 -4.53 -16.73 -16.30
CA ASN A 57 -4.94 -15.53 -17.01
C ASN A 57 -6.48 -15.53 -17.21
N PRO A 58 -7.17 -14.44 -16.82
CA PRO A 58 -8.65 -14.38 -16.90
C PRO A 58 -9.19 -14.30 -18.34
N THR A 59 -8.33 -13.95 -19.31
CA THR A 59 -8.67 -13.93 -20.75
C THR A 59 -7.57 -14.59 -21.58
N PRO A 60 -7.91 -15.16 -22.76
CA PRO A 60 -6.90 -15.74 -23.68
C PRO A 60 -5.85 -14.72 -24.11
N GLU A 61 -6.22 -13.45 -24.22
CA GLU A 61 -5.35 -12.36 -24.62
C GLU A 61 -4.48 -11.84 -23.47
N GLY A 62 -4.62 -12.41 -22.25
CA GLY A 62 -3.89 -11.98 -21.05
C GLY A 62 -4.40 -10.68 -20.44
N THR A 63 -5.56 -10.17 -20.89
CA THR A 63 -6.14 -8.94 -20.32
C THR A 63 -6.57 -9.18 -18.88
N ARG A 64 -6.07 -8.34 -17.98
CA ARG A 64 -6.36 -8.38 -16.53
C ARG A 64 -7.06 -7.08 -16.10
N GLY A 65 -7.21 -6.87 -14.82
CA GLY A 65 -7.79 -5.69 -14.19
C GLY A 65 -9.18 -5.93 -13.60
N LYS A 66 -9.53 -5.11 -12.63
CA LYS A 66 -10.71 -5.21 -11.77
C LYS A 66 -12.03 -5.41 -12.54
N HIS A 67 -12.19 -4.70 -13.68
CA HIS A 67 -13.40 -4.82 -14.52
C HIS A 67 -13.56 -6.19 -15.20
N ILE A 68 -12.44 -6.89 -15.49
CA ILE A 68 -12.47 -8.26 -16.01
C ILE A 68 -12.81 -9.21 -14.88
N LEU A 69 -12.16 -9.07 -13.71
CA LEU A 69 -12.38 -9.92 -12.56
C LEU A 69 -13.83 -9.88 -12.08
N LYS A 70 -14.47 -8.70 -12.12
CA LYS A 70 -15.89 -8.50 -11.78
C LYS A 70 -16.83 -9.43 -12.55
N LYS A 71 -16.46 -9.85 -13.76
CA LYS A 71 -17.28 -10.75 -14.59
C LYS A 71 -17.32 -12.17 -14.02
N PHE A 72 -16.35 -12.56 -13.21
CA PHE A 72 -16.27 -13.86 -12.56
C PHE A 72 -16.91 -13.91 -11.16
N LYS A 73 -17.37 -12.78 -10.63
CA LYS A 73 -17.85 -12.65 -9.24
C LYS A 73 -18.92 -13.65 -8.81
N ASN A 74 -19.75 -14.13 -9.77
CA ASN A 74 -20.82 -15.07 -9.50
C ASN A 74 -20.39 -16.55 -9.58
N PHE A 75 -19.12 -16.82 -9.93
CA PHE A 75 -18.60 -18.17 -10.17
C PHE A 75 -17.48 -18.55 -9.21
N VAL A 76 -17.26 -17.71 -8.18
CA VAL A 76 -16.27 -17.96 -7.12
C VAL A 76 -16.75 -19.01 -6.13
N ASP A 77 -15.83 -19.82 -5.65
CA ASP A 77 -16.01 -20.81 -4.58
C ASP A 77 -14.68 -21.05 -3.83
N ALA A 78 -14.64 -22.01 -2.92
CA ALA A 78 -13.43 -22.31 -2.15
C ALA A 78 -12.22 -22.77 -3.00
N LYS A 79 -12.42 -23.15 -4.27
CA LYS A 79 -11.37 -23.56 -5.21
C LYS A 79 -11.10 -22.54 -6.31
N PHE A 80 -11.90 -21.48 -6.38
CA PHE A 80 -11.77 -20.42 -7.36
C PHE A 80 -12.10 -19.07 -6.72
N ILE A 81 -11.08 -18.30 -6.36
CA ILE A 81 -11.21 -17.05 -5.63
C ILE A 81 -10.71 -15.86 -6.45
N ILE A 82 -11.12 -14.67 -6.05
CA ILE A 82 -10.69 -13.41 -6.64
C ILE A 82 -10.02 -12.56 -5.57
N CYS A 83 -8.87 -11.99 -5.90
CA CYS A 83 -8.12 -11.08 -5.04
C CYS A 83 -7.87 -9.77 -5.78
N VAL A 84 -8.22 -8.64 -5.16
CA VAL A 84 -8.18 -7.31 -5.78
C VAL A 84 -7.60 -6.26 -4.83
N ASP A 85 -7.14 -5.15 -5.37
CA ASP A 85 -6.91 -3.96 -4.58
C ASP A 85 -8.24 -3.30 -4.18
N SER A 86 -8.30 -2.68 -3.02
CA SER A 86 -9.55 -2.06 -2.56
C SER A 86 -9.83 -0.74 -3.27
N ASP A 87 -8.79 0.00 -3.68
CA ASP A 87 -8.86 1.40 -4.13
C ASP A 87 -9.69 2.29 -3.18
N CYS A 88 -9.90 1.80 -1.95
CA CYS A 88 -10.77 2.41 -0.94
C CYS A 88 -12.23 2.66 -1.38
N GLU A 89 -12.69 2.03 -2.49
CA GLU A 89 -14.05 2.21 -3.02
C GLU A 89 -15.13 1.88 -1.97
N TYR A 90 -14.87 0.91 -1.08
CA TYR A 90 -15.81 0.49 -0.04
C TYR A 90 -16.07 1.57 1.04
N LEU A 91 -15.26 2.63 1.09
CA LEU A 91 -15.45 3.73 2.03
C LEU A 91 -16.58 4.69 1.57
N TYR A 92 -16.86 4.73 0.26
CA TYR A 92 -17.83 5.67 -0.32
C TYR A 92 -18.89 5.00 -1.23
N ASP A 93 -18.67 3.81 -1.77
CA ASP A 93 -19.67 3.07 -2.56
C ASP A 93 -20.26 1.91 -1.76
N ASN A 94 -21.57 1.92 -1.56
CA ASN A 94 -22.29 0.87 -0.83
C ASN A 94 -22.57 -0.40 -1.69
N ASN A 95 -22.32 -0.35 -3.02
CA ASN A 95 -22.61 -1.43 -3.95
C ASN A 95 -21.34 -2.16 -4.42
N ILE A 96 -20.36 -2.25 -3.57
CA ILE A 96 -19.07 -2.84 -3.89
C ILE A 96 -19.18 -4.36 -4.08
N TRP A 97 -18.82 -4.83 -5.26
CA TRP A 97 -18.93 -6.22 -5.65
C TRP A 97 -17.91 -7.16 -4.98
N TYR A 98 -16.76 -6.62 -4.57
CA TYR A 98 -15.66 -7.43 -4.02
C TYR A 98 -15.75 -7.68 -2.50
N ILE A 99 -16.80 -7.22 -1.84
CA ILE A 99 -17.07 -7.56 -0.43
C ILE A 99 -17.66 -8.99 -0.30
N ALA A 100 -18.08 -9.61 -1.42
CA ALA A 100 -18.71 -10.93 -1.44
C ALA A 100 -17.78 -12.04 -0.91
N LYS A 101 -18.40 -13.20 -0.58
CA LYS A 101 -17.67 -14.40 -0.16
C LYS A 101 -16.73 -14.90 -1.28
N TYR A 102 -15.56 -15.39 -0.93
CA TYR A 102 -14.49 -15.85 -1.83
C TYR A 102 -13.88 -14.74 -2.71
N ILE A 103 -14.17 -13.48 -2.40
CA ILE A 103 -13.51 -12.33 -3.02
C ILE A 103 -12.80 -11.56 -1.92
N TYR A 104 -11.52 -11.32 -2.07
CA TYR A 104 -10.66 -10.69 -1.07
C TYR A 104 -10.08 -9.40 -1.63
N HIS A 105 -9.91 -8.42 -0.77
CA HIS A 105 -9.29 -7.15 -1.13
C HIS A 105 -8.28 -6.70 -0.09
N THR A 106 -7.41 -5.78 -0.46
CA THR A 106 -6.29 -5.33 0.38
C THR A 106 -6.71 -4.62 1.66
N VAL A 107 -7.96 -4.23 1.85
CA VAL A 107 -8.48 -3.37 2.94
C VAL A 107 -7.89 -1.97 2.89
N VAL A 108 -6.56 -1.80 2.94
CA VAL A 108 -5.85 -0.56 2.57
C VAL A 108 -5.97 -0.31 1.07
N TYR A 109 -5.52 0.83 0.56
CA TYR A 109 -5.72 1.19 -0.85
C TYR A 109 -5.24 0.08 -1.81
N SER A 110 -4.00 -0.36 -1.67
CA SER A 110 -3.38 -1.40 -2.51
C SER A 110 -2.26 -2.14 -1.76
N LYS A 111 -1.65 -3.14 -2.40
CA LYS A 111 -0.52 -3.91 -1.83
C LYS A 111 0.70 -3.04 -1.51
N GLU A 112 0.93 -1.96 -2.26
CA GLU A 112 2.06 -1.06 -2.05
C GLU A 112 2.00 -0.38 -0.68
N ASN A 113 0.80 -0.18 -0.11
CA ASN A 113 0.67 0.35 1.25
C ASN A 113 1.27 -0.60 2.30
N PHE A 114 1.24 -1.92 2.09
CA PHE A 114 1.96 -2.86 2.95
C PHE A 114 3.48 -2.84 2.72
N GLN A 115 3.95 -2.50 1.51
CA GLN A 115 5.37 -2.26 1.25
C GLN A 115 5.86 -1.00 1.98
N CYS A 116 5.00 0.00 2.12
CA CYS A 116 5.27 1.26 2.82
C CYS A 116 5.10 1.17 4.34
N HIS A 117 4.78 0.01 4.90
CA HIS A 117 4.55 -0.17 6.33
C HIS A 117 5.84 0.00 7.14
N HIS A 118 5.78 0.61 8.32
CA HIS A 118 6.93 0.95 9.16
C HIS A 118 7.86 -0.25 9.45
N LEU A 119 7.29 -1.44 9.68
CA LEU A 119 8.05 -2.68 9.91
C LEU A 119 8.89 -3.04 8.70
N SER A 120 8.30 -2.98 7.49
CA SER A 120 9.01 -3.25 6.24
C SER A 120 10.19 -2.31 6.04
N LEU A 121 9.97 -1.01 6.26
CA LEU A 121 10.98 0.02 6.03
C LEU A 121 12.15 -0.10 7.01
N ASN A 122 11.86 -0.43 8.27
CA ASN A 122 12.90 -0.57 9.30
C ASN A 122 13.81 -1.79 9.04
N ASP A 123 13.24 -2.90 8.60
CA ASP A 123 14.03 -4.10 8.28
C ASP A 123 14.92 -3.88 7.04
N ILE A 124 14.43 -3.14 6.04
CA ILE A 124 15.27 -2.74 4.89
C ILE A 124 16.45 -1.88 5.34
N CYS A 125 16.25 -0.92 6.24
CA CYS A 125 17.37 -0.13 6.79
C CYS A 125 18.42 -1.02 7.46
N LYS A 126 18.01 -1.98 8.28
CA LYS A 126 18.91 -2.95 8.92
C LYS A 126 19.67 -3.79 7.90
N ASP A 127 18.97 -4.30 6.88
CA ASP A 127 19.57 -5.11 5.83
C ASP A 127 20.62 -4.36 5.04
N LEU A 128 20.40 -3.07 4.76
CA LEU A 128 21.28 -2.28 3.91
C LEU A 128 22.38 -1.52 4.65
N THR A 129 22.21 -1.25 5.95
CA THR A 129 23.16 -0.39 6.71
C THR A 129 23.58 -0.97 8.05
N THR A 130 22.97 -2.06 8.49
CA THR A 130 23.07 -2.59 9.87
C THR A 130 22.57 -1.62 10.95
N LYS A 131 21.91 -0.52 10.58
CA LYS A 131 21.29 0.46 11.48
C LYS A 131 19.78 0.49 11.30
N SER A 132 19.08 0.81 12.39
CA SER A 132 17.63 1.00 12.38
C SER A 132 17.30 2.48 12.36
N TYR A 133 16.16 2.83 11.79
CA TYR A 133 15.51 4.11 11.98
C TYR A 133 14.18 3.87 12.72
N ASN A 134 14.18 4.05 14.03
CA ASN A 134 13.06 3.65 14.90
C ASN A 134 11.85 4.60 14.84
N ASN A 135 11.92 5.67 14.03
CA ASN A 135 10.87 6.69 13.96
C ASN A 135 9.89 6.48 12.79
N PHE A 136 9.95 5.38 12.03
CA PHE A 136 9.06 5.19 10.87
C PHE A 136 7.58 5.23 11.22
N GLU A 137 7.17 4.56 12.29
CA GLU A 137 5.77 4.56 12.73
C GLU A 137 5.30 6.01 12.95
N ARG A 138 5.99 6.74 13.80
CA ARG A 138 5.70 8.14 14.09
C ARG A 138 5.79 9.05 12.85
N LEU A 139 6.72 8.76 11.93
CA LEU A 139 6.85 9.50 10.68
C LEU A 139 5.59 9.36 9.83
N LEU A 140 5.15 8.12 9.59
CA LEU A 140 3.98 7.83 8.76
C LEU A 140 2.69 8.33 9.40
N GLU A 141 2.53 8.18 10.73
CA GLU A 141 1.43 8.74 11.50
C GLU A 141 1.33 10.27 11.36
N ASN A 142 2.44 10.98 11.55
CA ASN A 142 2.44 12.44 11.42
C ASN A 142 2.11 12.90 9.99
N ILE A 143 2.60 12.20 8.97
CA ILE A 143 2.23 12.49 7.58
C ILE A 143 0.72 12.24 7.37
N SER A 144 0.19 11.12 7.89
CA SER A 144 -1.24 10.82 7.86
C SER A 144 -2.07 11.96 8.45
N LEU A 145 -1.70 12.46 9.63
CA LEU A 145 -2.37 13.59 10.30
C LEU A 145 -2.35 14.85 9.42
N LYS A 146 -1.23 15.13 8.73
CA LYS A 146 -1.13 16.32 7.87
C LYS A 146 -1.98 16.22 6.60
N ILE A 147 -2.10 15.04 6.00
CA ILE A 147 -2.87 14.84 4.75
C ILE A 147 -4.36 14.58 5.00
N SER A 148 -4.76 14.24 6.22
CA SER A 148 -6.13 13.84 6.57
C SER A 148 -7.20 14.85 6.11
N PRO A 149 -7.02 16.20 6.17
CA PRO A 149 -8.04 17.13 5.69
C PRO A 149 -8.34 16.99 4.20
N VAL A 150 -7.32 16.76 3.36
CA VAL A 150 -7.50 16.55 1.92
C VAL A 150 -8.13 15.18 1.66
N PHE A 151 -7.79 14.15 2.44
CA PHE A 151 -8.38 12.83 2.32
C PHE A 151 -9.87 12.83 2.66
N TYR A 152 -10.31 13.53 3.72
CA TYR A 152 -11.72 13.65 4.04
C TYR A 152 -12.48 14.41 2.95
N LEU A 153 -11.89 15.47 2.40
CA LEU A 153 -12.49 16.19 1.29
C LEU A 153 -12.59 15.31 0.04
N TRP A 154 -11.59 14.50 -0.24
CA TRP A 154 -11.63 13.52 -1.32
C TRP A 154 -12.77 12.51 -1.13
N LEU A 155 -12.94 11.94 0.07
CA LEU A 155 -14.04 11.02 0.38
C LEU A 155 -15.41 11.69 0.24
N TYR A 156 -15.53 12.92 0.71
CA TYR A 156 -16.76 13.72 0.57
C TYR A 156 -17.13 13.87 -0.90
N LEU A 157 -16.19 14.29 -1.71
CA LEU A 157 -16.40 14.48 -3.15
C LEU A 157 -16.73 13.16 -3.87
N GLN A 158 -16.11 12.03 -3.50
CA GLN A 158 -16.47 10.72 -4.05
C GLN A 158 -17.91 10.33 -3.70
N GLY A 159 -18.36 10.57 -2.49
CA GLY A 159 -19.72 10.27 -2.03
C GLY A 159 -20.81 11.08 -2.75
N ILE A 160 -20.51 12.32 -3.10
CA ILE A 160 -21.44 13.22 -3.83
C ILE A 160 -21.36 13.01 -5.33
N SER A 161 -20.16 12.81 -5.85
CA SER A 161 -19.86 12.81 -7.29
C SER A 161 -20.28 11.54 -8.01
N TYR A 162 -20.96 10.61 -7.36
CA TYR A 162 -21.48 9.44 -8.08
C TYR A 162 -22.40 9.83 -9.27
N ASN A 163 -22.87 11.07 -9.32
CA ASN A 163 -23.62 11.63 -10.45
C ASN A 163 -22.89 12.69 -11.25
N GLN A 164 -21.72 13.16 -10.83
CA GLN A 164 -20.96 14.21 -11.54
C GLN A 164 -19.47 13.95 -11.32
N SER A 165 -18.75 13.67 -12.40
CA SER A 165 -17.30 13.41 -12.44
C SER A 165 -16.46 14.62 -12.01
N ASP A 166 -16.62 15.10 -10.80
CA ASP A 166 -15.73 16.12 -10.23
C ASP A 166 -14.48 15.45 -9.66
N GLN A 167 -13.39 15.49 -10.44
CA GLN A 167 -12.08 14.99 -10.07
C GLN A 167 -11.20 16.12 -9.51
N SER A 168 -11.77 17.07 -8.78
CA SER A 168 -11.03 18.20 -8.20
C SER A 168 -9.93 17.74 -7.25
N ILE A 169 -10.14 16.59 -6.57
CA ILE A 169 -9.11 15.89 -5.81
C ILE A 169 -8.93 14.50 -6.42
N ASN A 170 -7.74 14.23 -6.87
CA ASN A 170 -7.37 12.99 -7.53
C ASN A 170 -5.95 12.56 -7.14
N ASN A 171 -5.44 11.54 -7.79
CA ASN A 171 -4.09 11.03 -7.55
C ASN A 171 -3.00 12.09 -7.74
N GLU A 172 -3.14 13.01 -8.70
CA GLU A 172 -2.17 14.10 -8.91
C GLU A 172 -2.15 15.08 -7.72
N THR A 173 -3.29 15.28 -7.06
CA THR A 173 -3.37 16.09 -5.83
C THR A 173 -2.52 15.47 -4.72
N PHE A 174 -2.68 14.18 -4.45
CA PHE A 174 -1.89 13.47 -3.45
C PHE A 174 -0.40 13.38 -3.83
N LYS A 175 -0.10 13.21 -5.11
CA LYS A 175 1.28 13.26 -5.62
C LYS A 175 1.94 14.58 -5.28
N ASN A 176 1.29 15.70 -5.58
CA ASN A 176 1.80 17.04 -5.30
C ASN A 176 1.99 17.32 -3.80
N ILE A 177 1.21 16.68 -2.93
CA ILE A 177 1.39 16.76 -1.47
C ILE A 177 2.60 15.94 -1.03
N LEU A 178 2.72 14.71 -1.51
CA LEU A 178 3.62 13.68 -0.98
C LEU A 178 5.00 13.69 -1.63
N ILE A 179 5.22 14.42 -2.73
CA ILE A 179 6.51 14.47 -3.39
C ILE A 179 7.64 14.83 -2.39
N PHE A 180 8.60 13.91 -2.27
CA PHE A 180 9.74 14.08 -1.38
C PHE A 180 10.92 14.69 -2.12
N GLU A 181 11.44 15.79 -1.57
CA GLU A 181 12.66 16.44 -2.04
C GLU A 181 13.78 16.21 -1.02
N GLY A 182 14.92 15.72 -1.46
CA GLY A 182 16.03 15.31 -0.59
C GLY A 182 16.55 16.40 0.36
N THR A 183 16.35 17.67 0.01
CA THR A 183 16.70 18.84 0.84
C THR A 183 15.78 19.00 2.07
N GLN A 184 14.64 18.32 2.11
CA GLN A 184 13.69 18.38 3.23
C GLN A 184 14.11 17.49 4.41
N PHE A 185 15.09 16.60 4.22
CA PHE A 185 15.55 15.66 5.23
C PHE A 185 17.05 15.40 5.04
N GLU A 186 17.89 16.21 5.66
CA GLU A 186 19.35 16.07 5.54
C GLU A 186 19.95 15.27 6.69
N ASN A 187 19.33 15.29 7.86
CA ASN A 187 19.76 14.56 9.04
C ASN A 187 18.60 13.87 9.75
N ILE A 188 18.92 12.87 10.55
CA ILE A 188 17.96 12.31 11.51
C ILE A 188 17.62 13.40 12.53
N GLY A 189 16.35 13.72 12.67
CA GLY A 189 15.84 14.82 13.48
C GLY A 189 15.23 15.97 12.67
N ASP A 190 15.38 15.97 11.34
CA ASP A 190 14.80 16.98 10.44
C ASP A 190 13.34 16.69 10.06
N GLU A 191 12.69 15.69 10.69
CA GLU A 191 11.31 15.27 10.38
C GLU A 191 10.31 16.44 10.44
N ASN A 192 10.53 17.40 11.33
CA ASN A 192 9.66 18.57 11.43
C ASN A 192 9.68 19.45 10.18
N ILE A 193 10.82 19.54 9.48
CA ILE A 193 10.92 20.28 8.21
C ILE A 193 10.05 19.59 7.15
N LEU A 194 10.10 18.27 7.09
CA LEU A 194 9.28 17.46 6.19
C LEU A 194 7.78 17.63 6.49
N TYR A 195 7.39 17.56 7.77
CA TYR A 195 5.99 17.75 8.18
C TYR A 195 5.48 19.15 7.81
N GLN A 196 6.28 20.20 8.01
CA GLN A 196 5.90 21.56 7.65
C GLN A 196 5.71 21.72 6.14
N ASN A 197 6.61 21.16 5.33
CA ASN A 197 6.48 21.21 3.88
C ASN A 197 5.21 20.51 3.37
N ILE A 198 4.87 19.35 3.94
CA ILE A 198 3.62 18.63 3.61
C ILE A 198 2.41 19.48 4.02
N GLU A 199 2.41 20.05 5.23
CA GLU A 199 1.33 20.90 5.74
C GLU A 199 1.11 22.15 4.88
N ASP A 200 2.18 22.80 4.45
CA ASP A 200 2.13 23.98 3.57
C ASP A 200 1.50 23.62 2.21
N ARG A 201 1.86 22.46 1.64
CA ARG A 201 1.26 21.96 0.39
C ARG A 201 -0.23 21.64 0.57
N VAL A 202 -0.59 20.98 1.66
CA VAL A 202 -2.00 20.70 2.02
C VAL A 202 -2.79 22.01 2.13
N ASN A 203 -2.28 22.98 2.87
CA ASN A 203 -2.94 24.27 3.06
C ASN A 203 -3.13 25.03 1.74
N ASN A 204 -2.11 25.00 0.85
CA ASN A 204 -2.21 25.62 -0.47
C ASN A 204 -3.28 24.96 -1.34
N ILE A 205 -3.37 23.63 -1.31
CA ILE A 205 -4.40 22.87 -2.05
C ILE A 205 -5.79 23.19 -1.51
N LEU A 206 -5.98 23.11 -0.19
CA LEU A 206 -7.27 23.43 0.44
C LEU A 206 -7.72 24.86 0.14
N LYS A 207 -6.80 25.83 0.16
CA LYS A 207 -7.08 27.21 -0.23
C LYS A 207 -7.52 27.31 -1.70
N THR A 208 -6.77 26.69 -2.61
CA THR A 208 -7.08 26.70 -4.05
C THR A 208 -8.44 26.05 -4.35
N LEU A 209 -8.76 24.95 -3.63
CA LEU A 209 -10.05 24.29 -3.75
C LEU A 209 -11.18 25.14 -3.20
N LYS A 210 -10.98 25.79 -2.05
CA LYS A 210 -11.96 26.71 -1.47
C LYS A 210 -12.27 27.85 -2.44
N ASP A 211 -11.25 28.50 -2.99
CA ASP A 211 -11.41 29.59 -3.96
C ASP A 211 -12.20 29.12 -5.20
N LYS A 212 -11.99 27.90 -5.67
CA LYS A 212 -12.76 27.31 -6.79
C LYS A 212 -14.19 26.91 -6.40
N MET A 213 -14.37 26.39 -5.19
CA MET A 213 -15.71 25.98 -4.69
C MET A 213 -16.62 27.20 -4.46
N ASP A 214 -16.08 28.32 -3.99
CA ASP A 214 -16.82 29.58 -3.84
C ASP A 214 -17.37 30.10 -5.18
N GLU A 215 -16.73 29.75 -6.32
CA GLU A 215 -17.19 30.11 -7.67
C GLU A 215 -18.27 29.15 -8.22
N ILE A 216 -18.31 27.87 -7.79
CA ILE A 216 -19.08 26.83 -8.49
C ILE A 216 -20.01 26.00 -7.57
N TRP A 217 -19.63 25.70 -6.31
CA TRP A 217 -20.24 24.59 -5.55
C TRP A 217 -20.25 24.75 -4.02
N TYR A 218 -20.04 25.91 -3.45
CA TYR A 218 -19.99 26.04 -1.99
C TYR A 218 -21.32 25.62 -1.35
N ASP A 219 -21.40 24.37 -0.93
CA ASP A 219 -22.36 23.93 0.07
C ASP A 219 -21.74 24.22 1.45
N PRO A 220 -22.26 25.18 2.21
CA PRO A 220 -21.76 25.48 3.55
C PRO A 220 -21.88 24.29 4.52
N THR A 221 -22.56 23.21 4.12
CA THR A 221 -22.68 21.98 4.92
C THR A 221 -21.40 21.14 4.94
N PHE A 222 -20.48 21.33 3.98
CA PHE A 222 -19.23 20.56 3.89
C PHE A 222 -18.42 20.55 5.20
N GLU A 223 -18.27 21.71 5.86
CA GLU A 223 -17.55 21.77 7.14
C GLU A 223 -18.25 20.97 8.25
N ASN A 224 -19.56 20.74 8.13
CA ASN A 224 -20.34 19.92 9.05
C ASN A 224 -20.24 18.42 8.73
N ASP A 225 -20.00 18.04 7.46
CA ASP A 225 -19.96 16.64 7.02
C ASP A 225 -18.61 15.97 7.33
N ILE A 226 -17.51 16.74 7.43
CA ILE A 226 -16.19 16.20 7.79
C ILE A 226 -16.19 15.44 9.13
N PRO A 227 -16.78 15.97 10.23
CA PRO A 227 -16.89 15.23 11.49
C PRO A 227 -17.64 13.90 11.34
N GLU A 228 -18.70 13.84 10.52
CA GLU A 228 -19.46 12.61 10.25
C GLU A 228 -18.63 11.59 9.47
N ILE A 229 -17.89 12.03 8.44
CA ILE A 229 -16.97 11.17 7.69
C ILE A 229 -15.91 10.60 8.64
N ARG A 230 -15.28 11.43 9.46
CA ARG A 230 -14.28 11.02 10.46
C ARG A 230 -14.86 9.99 11.44
N GLN A 231 -16.05 10.25 11.96
CA GLN A 231 -16.75 9.33 12.86
C GLN A 231 -17.04 8.00 12.16
N LYS A 232 -17.57 8.02 10.95
CA LYS A 232 -17.85 6.82 10.13
C LYS A 232 -16.59 5.98 9.90
N LEU A 233 -15.48 6.61 9.52
CA LEU A 233 -14.21 5.91 9.33
C LEU A 233 -13.75 5.21 10.60
N ARG A 234 -13.84 5.89 11.74
CA ARG A 234 -13.40 5.36 13.03
C ARG A 234 -14.32 4.24 13.55
N GLU A 235 -15.62 4.43 13.51
CA GLU A 235 -16.59 3.52 14.14
C GLU A 235 -16.92 2.31 13.25
N GLN A 236 -17.05 2.53 11.94
CA GLN A 236 -17.46 1.49 11.01
C GLN A 236 -16.30 0.72 10.42
N TYR A 237 -15.16 1.40 10.18
CA TYR A 237 -14.01 0.82 9.49
C TYR A 237 -12.76 0.70 10.36
N SER A 238 -12.81 1.15 11.63
CA SER A 238 -11.65 1.19 12.53
C SER A 238 -10.43 1.89 11.90
N ILE A 239 -10.68 2.99 11.15
CA ILE A 239 -9.65 3.82 10.52
C ILE A 239 -9.51 5.09 11.34
N LYS A 240 -8.32 5.33 11.87
CA LYS A 240 -7.98 6.56 12.60
C LYS A 240 -7.28 7.56 11.68
N GLU A 241 -7.12 8.79 12.15
CA GLU A 241 -6.39 9.82 11.40
C GLU A 241 -4.92 9.44 11.14
N GLU A 242 -4.31 8.76 12.09
CA GLU A 242 -2.94 8.26 12.00
C GLU A 242 -2.75 7.18 10.92
N ASP A 243 -3.84 6.57 10.46
CA ASP A 243 -3.80 5.48 9.47
C ASP A 243 -4.00 5.98 8.01
N ILE A 244 -4.38 7.23 7.81
CA ILE A 244 -4.88 7.78 6.52
C ILE A 244 -3.91 7.54 5.36
N LEU A 245 -2.60 7.62 5.58
CA LEU A 245 -1.62 7.40 4.52
C LEU A 245 -1.73 6.00 3.89
N ALA A 246 -2.13 4.99 4.66
CA ALA A 246 -2.37 3.63 4.16
C ALA A 246 -3.61 3.52 3.26
N PHE A 247 -4.48 4.53 3.27
CA PHE A 247 -5.70 4.61 2.44
C PHE A 247 -5.56 5.60 1.27
N CYS A 248 -4.39 6.18 1.08
CA CYS A 248 -4.02 6.91 -0.14
C CYS A 248 -3.47 5.94 -1.19
N SER A 249 -3.50 6.33 -2.48
CA SER A 249 -2.97 5.52 -3.58
C SER A 249 -1.56 5.01 -3.25
N GLY A 250 -1.44 3.68 -3.16
CA GLY A 250 -0.18 3.04 -2.75
C GLY A 250 0.97 3.32 -3.69
N HIS A 251 0.71 3.39 -5.00
CA HIS A 251 1.73 3.78 -5.99
C HIS A 251 2.29 5.17 -5.71
N ILE A 252 1.43 6.13 -5.36
CA ILE A 252 1.86 7.51 -5.06
C ILE A 252 2.64 7.55 -3.77
N VAL A 253 2.15 6.91 -2.70
CA VAL A 253 2.87 6.83 -1.43
C VAL A 253 4.24 6.18 -1.61
N PHE A 254 4.30 5.12 -2.40
CA PHE A 254 5.52 4.38 -2.67
C PHE A 254 6.52 5.18 -3.52
N GLU A 255 6.09 5.67 -4.68
CA GLU A 255 7.00 6.26 -5.69
C GLU A 255 7.40 7.70 -5.36
N GLU A 256 6.46 8.51 -4.85
CA GLU A 256 6.71 9.93 -4.62
C GLU A 256 7.26 10.23 -3.23
N PHE A 257 6.99 9.37 -2.25
CA PHE A 257 7.43 9.60 -0.87
C PHE A 257 8.39 8.51 -0.38
N VAL A 258 7.93 7.26 -0.24
CA VAL A 258 8.67 6.23 0.51
C VAL A 258 9.98 5.86 -0.17
N GLN A 259 9.97 5.60 -1.47
CA GLN A 259 11.17 5.20 -2.19
C GLN A 259 12.25 6.29 -2.18
N PRO A 260 11.98 7.57 -2.53
CA PRO A 260 13.01 8.62 -2.48
C PRO A 260 13.44 8.96 -1.03
N PHE A 261 12.53 8.92 -0.06
CA PHE A 261 12.88 9.06 1.36
C PHE A 261 13.83 7.96 1.82
N MET A 262 13.56 6.71 1.49
CA MET A 262 14.41 5.57 1.83
C MET A 262 15.79 5.66 1.20
N VAL A 263 15.91 6.12 -0.04
CA VAL A 263 17.23 6.38 -0.67
C VAL A 263 18.02 7.36 0.15
N LYS A 264 17.44 8.47 0.53
CA LYS A 264 18.11 9.52 1.33
C LYS A 264 18.46 9.03 2.74
N LEU A 265 17.54 8.37 3.40
CA LEU A 265 17.75 7.83 4.75
C LEU A 265 18.88 6.78 4.78
N ILE A 266 18.94 5.88 3.79
CA ILE A 266 20.01 4.88 3.71
C ILE A 266 21.39 5.54 3.52
N GLU A 267 21.47 6.62 2.75
CA GLU A 267 22.72 7.40 2.64
C GLU A 267 23.16 7.99 4.00
N ILE A 268 22.21 8.54 4.74
CA ILE A 268 22.48 9.09 6.09
C ILE A 268 22.92 7.97 7.04
N LEU A 269 22.18 6.86 7.11
CA LEU A 269 22.49 5.72 7.98
C LEU A 269 23.83 5.08 7.63
N LYS A 270 24.14 4.95 6.33
CA LYS A 270 25.45 4.50 5.84
C LYS A 270 26.57 5.38 6.36
N THR A 271 26.44 6.70 6.23
CA THR A 271 27.43 7.68 6.71
C THR A 271 27.65 7.54 8.21
N LEU A 272 26.57 7.50 9.00
CA LEU A 272 26.66 7.29 10.45
C LEU A 272 27.31 5.94 10.82
N LYS A 273 27.09 4.90 10.03
CA LYS A 273 27.73 3.60 10.26
C LYS A 273 29.22 3.63 9.95
N ILE A 274 29.63 4.32 8.89
CA ILE A 274 31.05 4.51 8.55
C ILE A 274 31.78 5.28 9.65
N GLU A 275 31.17 6.34 10.17
CA GLU A 275 31.72 7.12 11.28
C GLU A 275 31.88 6.28 12.55
N GLU A 276 30.88 5.49 12.90
CA GLU A 276 30.94 4.52 14.02
C GLU A 276 32.09 3.53 13.86
N VAL A 277 32.28 2.99 12.65
CA VAL A 277 33.40 2.07 12.37
C VAL A 277 34.73 2.75 12.56
N LYS A 278 34.93 3.99 12.05
CA LYS A 278 36.16 4.75 12.21
C LYS A 278 36.46 5.04 13.69
N GLN A 279 35.43 5.37 14.47
CA GLN A 279 35.59 5.63 15.92
C GLN A 279 35.91 4.35 16.69
N THR A 280 35.22 3.25 16.38
CA THR A 280 35.35 1.98 17.12
C THR A 280 36.65 1.25 16.80
N LEU A 281 37.12 1.35 15.55
CA LEU A 281 38.33 0.71 15.06
C LEU A 281 39.55 1.66 14.98
N ASN A 282 39.57 2.71 15.78
CA ASN A 282 40.62 3.73 15.76
C ASN A 282 42.05 3.21 16.04
N GLN A 283 42.17 2.02 16.63
CA GLN A 283 43.44 1.31 16.87
C GLN A 283 43.73 0.19 15.90
N ALA A 284 42.81 -0.11 14.96
CA ALA A 284 43.01 -1.13 13.96
C ALA A 284 43.87 -0.62 12.78
N SER A 285 44.41 -1.57 11.98
CA SER A 285 45.13 -1.18 10.77
C SER A 285 44.20 -0.51 9.75
N GLU A 286 44.74 0.39 8.95
CA GLU A 286 43.98 1.06 7.87
C GLU A 286 43.31 0.07 6.91
N THR A 287 43.96 -1.04 6.65
CA THR A 287 43.43 -2.12 5.80
C THR A 287 42.11 -2.66 6.38
N VAL A 288 42.07 -2.98 7.66
CA VAL A 288 40.87 -3.52 8.33
C VAL A 288 39.73 -2.50 8.31
N ILE A 289 40.04 -1.23 8.57
CA ILE A 289 39.05 -0.15 8.50
C ILE A 289 38.49 -0.03 7.09
N HIS A 290 39.36 -0.03 6.07
CA HIS A 290 38.97 0.09 4.66
C HIS A 290 38.11 -1.08 4.20
N GLU A 291 38.46 -2.31 4.55
CA GLU A 291 37.67 -3.50 4.23
C GLU A 291 36.26 -3.43 4.84
N ARG A 292 36.16 -2.95 6.09
CA ARG A 292 34.88 -2.80 6.77
C ARG A 292 34.00 -1.74 6.13
N ILE A 293 34.57 -0.57 5.78
CA ILE A 293 33.88 0.49 5.06
C ILE A 293 33.40 0.02 3.70
N SER A 294 34.28 -0.67 2.92
CA SER A 294 33.91 -1.20 1.62
C SER A 294 32.74 -2.21 1.69
N SER A 295 32.68 -3.01 2.76
CA SER A 295 31.56 -3.92 3.00
C SER A 295 30.24 -3.16 3.23
N ILE A 296 30.26 -2.08 4.03
CA ILE A 296 29.08 -1.24 4.28
C ILE A 296 28.63 -0.56 2.98
N GLU A 297 29.55 -0.03 2.19
CA GLU A 297 29.23 0.61 0.91
C GLU A 297 28.61 -0.37 -0.09
N LYS A 298 29.08 -1.62 -0.13
CA LYS A 298 28.50 -2.68 -0.98
C LYS A 298 27.07 -3.03 -0.56
N MET A 299 26.81 -3.13 0.76
CA MET A 299 25.47 -3.40 1.26
C MET A 299 24.50 -2.26 0.87
N ALA A 300 24.90 -1.01 1.07
CA ALA A 300 24.06 0.16 0.79
C ALA A 300 23.83 0.42 -0.73
N LYS A 301 24.64 -0.20 -1.61
CA LYS A 301 24.46 -0.11 -3.08
C LYS A 301 23.43 -1.09 -3.66
N GLN A 302 22.83 -1.96 -2.84
CA GLN A 302 21.78 -2.85 -3.33
C GLN A 302 20.56 -2.03 -3.79
N ASP A 303 19.85 -2.56 -4.77
CA ASP A 303 18.67 -1.90 -5.32
C ASP A 303 17.55 -1.81 -4.27
N ILE A 304 17.34 -0.60 -3.77
CA ILE A 304 16.33 -0.28 -2.76
C ILE A 304 14.93 -0.56 -3.30
N LYS A 305 14.66 -0.26 -4.58
CA LYS A 305 13.35 -0.49 -5.20
C LYS A 305 12.99 -1.97 -5.18
N THR A 306 13.91 -2.85 -5.58
CA THR A 306 13.72 -4.30 -5.53
C THR A 306 13.48 -4.79 -4.09
N LYS A 307 14.24 -4.27 -3.12
CA LYS A 307 14.04 -4.59 -1.70
C LYS A 307 12.66 -4.16 -1.18
N LEU A 308 12.22 -2.96 -1.54
CA LEU A 308 10.90 -2.45 -1.18
C LEU A 308 9.78 -3.25 -1.82
N SER A 309 9.92 -3.68 -3.08
CA SER A 309 8.88 -4.43 -3.80
C SER A 309 8.47 -5.73 -3.09
N ASP A 310 9.39 -6.37 -2.37
CA ASP A 310 9.15 -7.62 -1.64
C ASP A 310 8.94 -7.42 -0.13
N SER A 311 8.96 -6.19 0.35
CA SER A 311 9.00 -5.86 1.78
C SER A 311 7.68 -6.15 2.51
N PHE A 312 6.55 -6.27 1.82
CA PHE A 312 5.27 -6.71 2.38
C PHE A 312 5.37 -8.05 3.14
N LYS A 313 6.36 -8.87 2.81
CA LYS A 313 6.63 -10.15 3.50
C LYS A 313 6.89 -9.94 4.99
N TYR A 314 7.60 -8.88 5.36
CA TYR A 314 7.86 -8.56 6.77
C TYR A 314 6.56 -8.31 7.54
N VAL A 315 5.58 -7.65 6.93
CA VAL A 315 4.26 -7.40 7.54
C VAL A 315 3.44 -8.68 7.61
N ILE A 316 3.42 -9.47 6.52
CA ILE A 316 2.65 -10.71 6.44
C ILE A 316 3.06 -11.70 7.52
N TYR A 317 4.37 -11.91 7.72
CA TYR A 317 4.87 -12.90 8.68
C TYR A 317 4.94 -12.40 10.12
N ASN A 318 4.89 -11.09 10.34
CA ASN A 318 4.99 -10.50 11.69
C ASN A 318 3.64 -10.42 12.42
N ASN A 319 2.53 -10.54 11.70
CA ASN A 319 1.15 -10.49 12.21
C ASN A 319 0.80 -9.24 13.05
N ALA A 320 1.53 -8.15 12.90
CA ALA A 320 1.36 -6.94 13.70
C ALA A 320 0.34 -5.95 13.10
N ASP A 321 0.08 -6.01 11.80
CA ASP A 321 -0.83 -5.10 11.12
C ASP A 321 -2.30 -5.56 11.22
N GLN A 322 -3.17 -4.70 11.76
CA GLN A 322 -4.58 -5.02 11.98
C GLN A 322 -5.34 -5.21 10.67
N LYS A 323 -5.06 -4.42 9.63
CA LYS A 323 -5.76 -4.51 8.34
C LYS A 323 -5.41 -5.80 7.60
N LEU A 324 -4.16 -6.22 7.71
CA LEU A 324 -3.75 -7.52 7.21
C LEU A 324 -4.41 -8.67 7.97
N GLN A 325 -4.61 -8.54 9.30
CA GLN A 325 -5.34 -9.55 10.08
C GLN A 325 -6.82 -9.66 9.65
N GLU A 326 -7.47 -8.58 9.24
CA GLU A 326 -8.82 -8.60 8.68
C GLU A 326 -8.86 -9.47 7.41
N ILE A 327 -7.91 -9.31 6.48
CA ILE A 327 -7.78 -10.13 5.27
C ILE A 327 -7.57 -11.60 5.62
N LYS A 328 -6.63 -11.89 6.51
CA LYS A 328 -6.28 -13.25 6.94
C LYS A 328 -7.46 -13.94 7.64
N ALA A 329 -8.18 -13.24 8.49
CA ALA A 329 -9.35 -13.77 9.19
C ALA A 329 -10.47 -14.17 8.22
N LYS A 330 -10.73 -13.34 7.19
CA LYS A 330 -11.70 -13.64 6.14
C LYS A 330 -11.26 -14.88 5.34
N LEU A 331 -10.01 -14.93 4.89
CA LEU A 331 -9.45 -16.09 4.18
C LEU A 331 -9.55 -17.38 5.02
N ALA A 332 -9.13 -17.33 6.28
CA ALA A 332 -9.19 -18.49 7.19
C ALA A 332 -10.63 -19.00 7.38
N LYS A 333 -11.60 -18.09 7.49
CA LYS A 333 -13.03 -18.44 7.65
C LYS A 333 -13.64 -19.06 6.41
N GLU A 334 -13.27 -18.59 5.22
CA GLU A 334 -13.96 -18.95 3.97
C GLU A 334 -13.30 -20.11 3.22
N LEU A 335 -12.00 -20.34 3.40
CA LEU A 335 -11.26 -21.45 2.80
C LEU A 335 -11.15 -22.69 3.69
N ASN A 336 -11.94 -22.79 4.75
CA ASN A 336 -12.02 -23.97 5.61
C ASN A 336 -12.91 -25.05 5.00
#